data_9fbbeb49e975d85bf6b28bf8654019a1
#
_entry.id   9fbbeb49e975d85bf6b28bf8654019a1
#
_cell.length_a   1.000
_cell.length_b   1.000
_cell.length_c   1.000
_cell.angle_alpha   90.00
_cell.angle_beta   90.00
_cell.angle_gamma   90.00
#
_symmetry.space_group_name_H-M   'P 1'
#
loop_
_entity.id
_entity.type
_entity.pdbx_description
1 polymer ?
#
loop_
_entity_poly.entity_id
_entity_poly.type
_entity_poly.pdbx_seq_one_letter_code
_entity_poly.pdbx_strand_id
1 'polypeptide(L)'
;MSNTGFTIGYNCILRDQSLSRATKGLYLVVSSYIGMPEWKLTKNTLNKICGTAYAVEKAWKELLAAGYLKHYTARAASGAFIHRYELMQEPSASAPHAFVTDADFVSGDCRIVLSGESKRDFTQIPNSILRSKRIPLAVKGLFGVVAHLINIPDFSLNPAGVRAFCM
;
A
#
# COMPACT_ATOMS: atom_id res chain seq x y z
N MET A 1 -12.85 -6.99 14.36
CA MET A 1 -12.13 -5.79 13.91
C MET A 1 -13.12 -4.80 13.36
N SER A 2 -13.13 -3.58 13.87
CA SER A 2 -14.00 -2.51 13.37
C SER A 2 -13.62 -2.13 11.95
N ASN A 3 -14.60 -2.13 11.03
CA ASN A 3 -14.44 -1.63 9.66
C ASN A 3 -14.78 -0.14 9.54
N THR A 4 -14.92 0.54 10.67
CA THR A 4 -15.21 1.98 10.73
C THR A 4 -13.94 2.80 10.49
N GLY A 5 -14.12 4.05 10.09
CA GLY A 5 -13.03 4.99 9.83
C GLY A 5 -12.54 5.01 8.40
N PHE A 6 -11.50 5.80 8.18
CA PHE A 6 -10.92 6.07 6.87
C PHE A 6 -9.43 5.80 6.86
N THR A 7 -8.90 5.50 5.70
CA THR A 7 -7.47 5.43 5.40
C THR A 7 -7.10 6.58 4.49
N ILE A 8 -5.95 7.17 4.71
CA ILE A 8 -5.37 8.20 3.85
C ILE A 8 -4.72 7.50 2.65
N GLY A 9 -5.22 7.78 1.45
CA GLY A 9 -4.58 7.43 0.20
C GLY A 9 -3.87 8.65 -0.37
N TYR A 10 -2.55 8.61 -0.48
CA TYR A 10 -1.78 9.73 -1.03
C TYR A 10 -2.03 9.87 -2.53
N ASN A 11 -2.29 11.10 -2.97
CA ASN A 11 -2.70 11.33 -4.35
C ASN A 11 -1.57 11.07 -5.36
N CYS A 12 -0.32 11.13 -4.96
CA CYS A 12 0.82 10.77 -5.81
C CYS A 12 0.69 9.33 -6.34
N ILE A 13 0.39 8.35 -5.48
CA ILE A 13 0.21 6.97 -5.93
C ILE A 13 -1.10 6.76 -6.70
N LEU A 14 -2.16 7.49 -6.34
CA LEU A 14 -3.44 7.41 -7.06
C LEU A 14 -3.33 7.94 -8.50
N ARG A 15 -2.51 8.98 -8.70
CA ARG A 15 -2.22 9.59 -10.02
C ARG A 15 -1.17 8.84 -10.83
N ASP A 16 -0.36 7.99 -10.22
CA ASP A 16 0.74 7.30 -10.90
C ASP A 16 0.20 6.32 -11.95
N GLN A 17 0.34 6.69 -13.22
CA GLN A 17 -0.15 5.89 -14.35
C GLN A 17 0.72 4.65 -14.63
N SER A 18 1.91 4.57 -14.08
CA SER A 18 2.79 3.40 -14.21
C SER A 18 2.31 2.21 -13.39
N LEU A 19 1.44 2.46 -12.39
CA LEU A 19 0.95 1.45 -11.48
C LEU A 19 -0.38 0.86 -11.90
N SER A 20 -0.48 -0.47 -11.86
CA SER A 20 -1.76 -1.15 -12.07
C SER A 20 -2.78 -0.81 -10.96
N ARG A 21 -4.07 -0.93 -11.30
CA ARG A 21 -5.16 -0.76 -10.31
C ARG A 21 -5.01 -1.69 -9.11
N ALA A 22 -4.55 -2.92 -9.34
CA ALA A 22 -4.31 -3.87 -8.26
C ALA A 22 -3.20 -3.39 -7.32
N THR A 23 -2.16 -2.77 -7.85
CA THR A 23 -1.04 -2.22 -7.08
C THR A 23 -1.48 -1.03 -6.22
N LYS A 24 -2.25 -0.10 -6.76
CA LYS A 24 -2.88 0.98 -6.00
C LYS A 24 -3.78 0.43 -4.89
N GLY A 25 -4.57 -0.60 -5.20
CA GLY A 25 -5.41 -1.29 -4.22
C GLY A 25 -4.60 -1.95 -3.10
N LEU A 26 -3.49 -2.61 -3.41
CA LEU A 26 -2.61 -3.21 -2.41
C LEU A 26 -2.02 -2.16 -1.47
N TYR A 27 -1.52 -1.05 -2.03
CA TYR A 27 -1.01 0.07 -1.24
C TYR A 27 -2.05 0.55 -0.23
N LEU A 28 -3.28 0.84 -0.69
CA LEU A 28 -4.37 1.31 0.16
C LEU A 28 -4.78 0.30 1.24
N VAL A 29 -4.84 -0.99 0.88
CA VAL A 29 -5.13 -2.06 1.85
C VAL A 29 -4.05 -2.10 2.92
N VAL A 30 -2.77 -2.14 2.53
CA VAL A 30 -1.66 -2.16 3.48
C VAL A 30 -1.70 -0.92 4.38
N SER A 31 -1.89 0.28 3.81
CA SER A 31 -2.05 1.53 4.58
C SER A 31 -3.17 1.44 5.61
N SER A 32 -4.28 0.77 5.29
CA SER A 32 -5.43 0.65 6.19
C SER A 32 -5.17 -0.19 7.45
N TYR A 33 -4.10 -0.97 7.44
CA TYR A 33 -3.69 -1.82 8.57
C TYR A 33 -2.48 -1.28 9.32
N ILE A 34 -1.76 -0.28 8.80
CA ILE A 34 -0.65 0.35 9.50
C ILE A 34 -1.14 0.93 10.83
N GLY A 35 -0.38 0.70 11.89
CA GLY A 35 -0.73 1.15 13.24
C GLY A 35 -1.70 0.25 14.00
N MET A 36 -2.19 -0.84 13.41
CA MET A 36 -2.98 -1.83 14.14
C MET A 36 -2.03 -2.75 14.95
N PRO A 37 -2.12 -2.80 16.28
CA PRO A 37 -1.10 -3.45 17.13
C PRO A 37 -0.96 -4.95 16.88
N GLU A 38 -2.04 -5.62 16.49
CA GLU A 38 -2.05 -7.08 16.29
C GLU A 38 -1.83 -7.51 14.83
N TRP A 39 -1.70 -6.54 13.91
CA TRP A 39 -1.59 -6.89 12.51
C TRP A 39 -0.13 -7.12 12.10
N LYS A 40 0.13 -8.31 11.57
CA LYS A 40 1.44 -8.69 11.01
C LYS A 40 1.38 -8.74 9.51
N LEU A 41 2.28 -8.01 8.85
CA LEU A 41 2.42 -8.02 7.42
C LEU A 41 3.12 -9.31 6.98
N THR A 42 2.33 -10.25 6.48
CA THR A 42 2.83 -11.46 5.84
C THR A 42 2.10 -11.69 4.51
N LYS A 43 2.74 -12.39 3.57
CA LYS A 43 2.07 -12.79 2.31
C LYS A 43 0.77 -13.54 2.58
N ASN A 44 0.76 -14.41 3.59
CA ASN A 44 -0.43 -15.17 3.96
C ASN A 44 -1.57 -14.26 4.46
N THR A 45 -1.25 -13.26 5.28
CA THR A 45 -2.23 -12.28 5.76
C THR A 45 -2.79 -11.47 4.59
N LEU A 46 -1.94 -11.02 3.68
CA LEU A 46 -2.36 -10.28 2.48
C LEU A 46 -3.25 -11.13 1.56
N ASN A 47 -2.89 -12.38 1.31
CA ASN A 47 -3.68 -13.29 0.48
C ASN A 47 -5.08 -13.50 1.05
N LYS A 48 -5.21 -13.60 2.38
CA LYS A 48 -6.51 -13.73 3.06
C LYS A 48 -7.40 -12.48 2.93
N ILE A 49 -6.80 -11.31 2.75
CA ILE A 49 -7.52 -10.02 2.68
C ILE A 49 -7.77 -9.60 1.23
N CYS A 50 -6.82 -9.86 0.35
CA CYS A 50 -6.78 -9.29 -1.00
C CYS A 50 -7.23 -10.23 -2.11
N GLY A 51 -7.47 -11.50 -1.81
CA GLY A 51 -7.90 -12.49 -2.79
C GLY A 51 -6.78 -13.39 -3.30
N THR A 52 -6.46 -13.39 -4.60
CA THR A 52 -5.51 -14.34 -5.17
C THR A 52 -4.05 -14.00 -4.86
N ALA A 53 -3.26 -15.02 -4.51
CA ALA A 53 -1.83 -14.88 -4.25
C ALA A 53 -1.06 -14.27 -5.44
N TYR A 54 -1.46 -14.60 -6.67
CA TYR A 54 -0.87 -14.05 -7.88
C TYR A 54 -1.02 -12.53 -7.99
N ALA A 55 -2.23 -12.01 -7.74
CA ALA A 55 -2.48 -10.57 -7.81
C ALA A 55 -1.69 -9.81 -6.73
N VAL A 56 -1.61 -10.37 -5.52
CA VAL A 56 -0.82 -9.80 -4.42
C VAL A 56 0.67 -9.78 -4.77
N GLU A 57 1.21 -10.90 -5.27
CA GLU A 57 2.63 -11.01 -5.62
C GLU A 57 3.02 -10.04 -6.74
N LYS A 58 2.19 -9.93 -7.78
CA LYS A 58 2.41 -8.99 -8.89
C LYS A 58 2.39 -7.55 -8.39
N ALA A 59 1.35 -7.17 -7.65
CA ALA A 59 1.21 -5.83 -7.10
C ALA A 59 2.34 -5.47 -6.12
N TRP A 60 2.79 -6.45 -5.32
CA TRP A 60 3.92 -6.29 -4.42
C TRP A 60 5.22 -5.96 -5.16
N LYS A 61 5.51 -6.69 -6.22
CA LYS A 61 6.69 -6.43 -7.07
C LYS A 61 6.63 -5.07 -7.75
N GLU A 62 5.44 -4.66 -8.22
CA GLU A 62 5.26 -3.34 -8.81
C GLU A 62 5.52 -2.23 -7.77
N LEU A 63 5.03 -2.36 -6.52
CA LEU A 63 5.30 -1.38 -5.45
C LEU A 63 6.80 -1.25 -5.14
N LEU A 64 7.52 -2.38 -5.08
CA LEU A 64 8.97 -2.38 -4.88
C LEU A 64 9.69 -1.70 -6.04
N ALA A 65 9.35 -2.06 -7.28
CA ALA A 65 9.99 -1.51 -8.47
C ALA A 65 9.73 -0.01 -8.66
N ALA A 66 8.53 0.45 -8.31
CA ALA A 66 8.14 1.85 -8.39
C ALA A 66 8.60 2.69 -7.18
N GLY A 67 9.27 2.08 -6.18
CA GLY A 67 9.81 2.79 -5.02
C GLY A 67 8.77 3.19 -3.96
N TYR A 68 7.54 2.70 -4.03
CA TYR A 68 6.53 2.93 -3.00
C TYR A 68 6.60 1.96 -1.83
N LEU A 69 7.40 0.90 -1.96
CA LEU A 69 7.65 -0.07 -0.91
C LEU A 69 9.14 -0.32 -0.81
N LYS A 70 9.67 -0.30 0.42
CA LYS A 70 11.03 -0.73 0.72
C LYS A 70 11.01 -1.94 1.63
N HIS A 71 11.98 -2.82 1.45
CA HIS A 71 12.17 -4.02 2.23
C HIS A 71 13.56 -4.04 2.85
N TYR A 72 13.63 -4.05 4.15
CA TYR A 72 14.87 -4.18 4.90
C TYR A 72 14.96 -5.57 5.50
N THR A 73 16.17 -6.12 5.48
CA THR A 73 16.48 -7.41 6.09
C THR A 73 17.63 -7.23 7.06
N ALA A 74 17.50 -7.77 8.25
CA ALA A 74 18.59 -7.90 9.22
C ALA A 74 18.73 -9.35 9.66
N ARG A 75 19.86 -9.70 10.25
CA ARG A 75 20.10 -11.00 10.86
C ARG A 75 20.10 -10.83 12.37
N ALA A 76 19.17 -11.47 13.04
CA ALA A 76 19.12 -11.50 14.49
C ALA A 76 20.31 -12.25 15.10
N ALA A 77 20.63 -12.00 16.36
CA ALA A 77 21.66 -12.75 17.09
C ALA A 77 21.41 -14.27 17.10
N SER A 78 20.15 -14.70 17.02
CA SER A 78 19.75 -16.11 16.88
C SER A 78 20.04 -16.71 15.50
N GLY A 79 20.54 -15.91 14.54
CA GLY A 79 20.73 -16.30 13.14
C GLY A 79 19.48 -16.21 12.25
N ALA A 80 18.30 -15.94 12.80
CA ALA A 80 17.06 -15.78 12.05
C ALA A 80 17.07 -14.46 11.26
N PHE A 81 16.39 -14.45 10.10
CA PHE A 81 16.17 -13.22 9.35
C PHE A 81 14.99 -12.45 9.91
N ILE A 82 15.18 -11.16 10.10
CA ILE A 82 14.14 -10.20 10.48
C ILE A 82 13.84 -9.34 9.26
N HIS A 83 12.56 -9.08 9.03
CA HIS A 83 12.09 -8.27 7.91
C HIS A 83 11.33 -7.04 8.41
N ARG A 84 11.62 -5.89 7.81
CA ARG A 84 10.88 -4.66 7.99
C ARG A 84 10.49 -4.09 6.62
N TYR A 85 9.33 -3.51 6.55
CA TYR A 85 8.84 -2.84 5.35
C TYR A 85 8.53 -1.38 5.64
N GLU A 86 8.81 -0.53 4.68
CA GLU A 86 8.40 0.88 4.70
C GLU A 86 7.53 1.16 3.49
N LEU A 87 6.32 1.63 3.76
CA LEU A 87 5.41 2.11 2.73
C LEU A 87 5.67 3.61 2.55
N MET A 88 6.06 4.00 1.35
CA MET A 88 6.46 5.37 1.05
C MET A 88 5.26 6.19 0.61
N GLN A 89 5.16 7.44 1.08
CA GLN A 89 4.13 8.38 0.63
C GLN A 89 4.40 8.87 -0.80
N GLU A 90 5.68 8.95 -1.19
CA GLU A 90 6.15 9.26 -2.53
C GLU A 90 7.18 8.22 -2.98
N PRO A 91 7.34 8.01 -4.30
CA PRO A 91 8.29 7.04 -4.80
C PRO A 91 9.71 7.41 -4.41
N SER A 92 10.45 6.44 -3.90
CA SER A 92 11.85 6.62 -3.52
C SER A 92 12.78 6.08 -4.61
N ALA A 93 13.77 6.88 -4.98
CA ALA A 93 14.80 6.46 -5.94
C ALA A 93 15.83 5.49 -5.35
N SER A 94 15.85 5.29 -4.01
CA SER A 94 16.79 4.37 -3.38
C SER A 94 16.41 2.90 -3.62
N ALA A 95 17.41 2.01 -3.53
CA ALA A 95 17.22 0.58 -3.75
C ALA A 95 16.03 0.02 -2.93
N PRO A 96 15.20 -0.86 -3.54
CA PRO A 96 14.01 -1.40 -2.89
C PRO A 96 14.36 -2.41 -1.78
N HIS A 97 15.57 -2.94 -1.76
CA HIS A 97 16.05 -3.88 -0.75
C HIS A 97 17.34 -3.37 -0.12
N ALA A 98 17.43 -3.45 1.19
CA ALA A 98 18.64 -3.12 1.93
C ALA A 98 18.90 -4.13 3.06
N PHE A 99 20.17 -4.46 3.29
CA PHE A 99 20.63 -5.11 4.50
C PHE A 99 21.00 -4.03 5.52
N VAL A 100 20.48 -4.19 6.73
CA VAL A 100 20.73 -3.27 7.86
C VAL A 100 21.21 -4.06 9.07
N THR A 101 21.79 -3.39 10.03
CA THR A 101 22.22 -4.03 11.29
C THR A 101 21.02 -4.33 12.19
N ASP A 102 21.15 -5.34 13.06
CA ASP A 102 20.09 -5.72 14.01
C ASP A 102 19.73 -4.57 14.98
N ALA A 103 20.69 -3.67 15.25
CA ALA A 103 20.49 -2.49 16.09
C ALA A 103 19.45 -1.50 15.50
N ASP A 104 19.26 -1.50 14.18
CA ASP A 104 18.28 -0.65 13.51
C ASP A 104 16.86 -1.23 13.56
N PHE A 105 16.72 -2.46 14.07
CA PHE A 105 15.45 -3.16 14.22
C PHE A 105 15.01 -3.22 15.69
N VAL A 106 13.92 -2.54 16.00
CA VAL A 106 13.26 -2.71 17.30
C VAL A 106 12.55 -4.06 17.30
N SER A 107 13.19 -5.04 17.95
CA SER A 107 12.72 -6.39 18.28
C SER A 107 11.60 -7.04 17.44
N GLY A 108 11.99 -8.08 16.70
CA GLY A 108 11.25 -9.35 16.51
C GLY A 108 10.01 -9.38 15.64
N ASP A 109 9.46 -8.29 15.17
CA ASP A 109 8.21 -8.28 14.42
C ASP A 109 8.37 -7.75 12.99
N CYS A 110 7.74 -8.46 12.06
CA CYS A 110 7.57 -8.03 10.67
C CYS A 110 6.71 -6.76 10.66
N ARG A 111 7.35 -5.60 10.84
CA ARG A 111 6.68 -4.30 10.92
C ARG A 111 6.63 -3.64 9.56
N ILE A 112 5.52 -2.98 9.29
CA ILE A 112 5.41 -2.00 8.23
C ILE A 112 5.13 -0.64 8.85
N VAL A 113 5.85 0.37 8.38
CA VAL A 113 5.65 1.76 8.76
C VAL A 113 5.38 2.60 7.52
N LEU A 114 4.66 3.68 7.69
CA LEU A 114 4.48 4.69 6.66
C LEU A 114 5.60 5.72 6.80
N SER A 115 6.36 5.93 5.73
CA SER A 115 7.50 6.85 5.70
C SER A 115 7.27 7.97 4.68
N GLY A 116 7.71 9.16 5.03
CA GLY A 116 7.59 10.38 4.24
C GLY A 116 7.03 11.54 5.04
N GLU A 117 7.12 12.73 4.49
CA GLU A 117 6.51 13.92 5.09
C GLU A 117 5.00 13.90 4.92
N SER A 118 4.26 14.29 5.98
CA SER A 118 2.81 14.40 5.92
C SER A 118 2.41 15.54 4.96
N LYS A 119 2.02 15.19 3.75
CA LYS A 119 1.52 16.16 2.76
C LYS A 119 0.02 16.27 2.83
N ARG A 120 -0.50 17.46 2.49
CA ARG A 120 -1.95 17.75 2.47
C ARG A 120 -2.66 17.14 1.25
N ASP A 121 -1.91 16.57 0.30
CA ASP A 121 -2.48 16.02 -0.95
C ASP A 121 -2.85 14.54 -0.79
N PHE A 122 -4.02 14.30 -0.24
CA PHE A 122 -4.54 12.96 0.02
C PHE A 122 -6.05 12.84 -0.20
N THR A 123 -6.49 11.61 -0.38
CA THR A 123 -7.89 11.22 -0.47
C THR A 123 -8.26 10.29 0.69
N GLN A 124 -9.39 10.53 1.34
CA GLN A 124 -9.92 9.65 2.39
C GLN A 124 -10.71 8.50 1.77
N ILE A 125 -10.37 7.27 2.15
CA ILE A 125 -10.99 6.06 1.60
C ILE A 125 -11.57 5.22 2.74
N PRO A 126 -12.86 4.87 2.70
CA PRO A 126 -13.50 4.11 3.76
C PRO A 126 -12.85 2.74 3.99
N ASN A 127 -12.55 2.43 5.26
CA ASN A 127 -11.97 1.13 5.63
C ASN A 127 -12.91 -0.04 5.34
N SER A 128 -14.22 0.18 5.32
CA SER A 128 -15.21 -0.82 4.91
C SER A 128 -14.98 -1.35 3.50
N ILE A 129 -14.51 -0.50 2.59
CA ILE A 129 -14.13 -0.88 1.22
C ILE A 129 -12.78 -1.62 1.24
N LEU A 130 -11.76 -1.04 1.88
CA LEU A 130 -10.40 -1.55 1.84
C LEU A 130 -10.26 -2.91 2.53
N ARG A 131 -10.94 -3.11 3.65
CA ARG A 131 -10.87 -4.34 4.46
C ARG A 131 -11.89 -5.40 4.06
N SER A 132 -12.77 -5.12 3.10
CA SER A 132 -13.71 -6.11 2.57
C SER A 132 -12.97 -7.22 1.82
N LYS A 133 -13.19 -8.47 2.23
CA LYS A 133 -12.65 -9.65 1.53
C LYS A 133 -13.41 -9.97 0.23
N ARG A 134 -14.59 -9.38 0.03
CA ARG A 134 -15.44 -9.61 -1.14
C ARG A 134 -15.06 -8.70 -2.32
N ILE A 135 -14.34 -7.62 -2.07
CA ILE A 135 -13.96 -6.64 -3.09
C ILE A 135 -12.57 -6.99 -3.63
N PRO A 136 -12.42 -7.27 -4.93
CA PRO A 136 -11.13 -7.54 -5.56
C PRO A 136 -10.15 -6.38 -5.41
N LEU A 137 -8.86 -6.69 -5.37
CA LEU A 137 -7.80 -5.71 -5.18
C LEU A 137 -7.82 -4.58 -6.22
N ALA A 138 -8.02 -4.93 -7.50
CA ALA A 138 -8.12 -3.94 -8.58
C ALA A 138 -9.33 -3.00 -8.43
N VAL A 139 -10.44 -3.49 -7.86
CA VAL A 139 -11.63 -2.65 -7.60
C VAL A 139 -11.38 -1.70 -6.44
N LYS A 140 -10.65 -2.11 -5.41
CA LYS A 140 -10.23 -1.23 -4.31
C LYS A 140 -9.33 -0.09 -4.82
N GLY A 141 -8.39 -0.40 -5.72
CA GLY A 141 -7.54 0.60 -6.35
C GLY A 141 -8.33 1.56 -7.23
N LEU A 142 -9.25 1.03 -8.04
CA LEU A 142 -10.15 1.85 -8.87
C LEU A 142 -11.00 2.78 -8.00
N PHE A 143 -11.55 2.27 -6.89
CA PHE A 143 -12.31 3.10 -5.95
C PHE A 143 -11.47 4.28 -5.42
N GLY A 144 -10.21 4.03 -5.03
CA GLY A 144 -9.30 5.09 -4.59
C GLY A 144 -9.07 6.15 -5.67
N VAL A 145 -8.84 5.73 -6.92
CA VAL A 145 -8.67 6.65 -8.06
C VAL A 145 -9.95 7.47 -8.29
N VAL A 146 -11.11 6.84 -8.33
CA VAL A 146 -12.39 7.53 -8.52
C VAL A 146 -12.66 8.51 -7.38
N ALA A 147 -12.44 8.10 -6.14
CA ALA A 147 -12.59 8.97 -4.96
C ALA A 147 -11.67 10.19 -5.02
N HIS A 148 -10.44 10.01 -5.54
CA HIS A 148 -9.55 11.13 -5.80
C HIS A 148 -10.08 12.07 -6.89
N LEU A 149 -10.49 11.52 -8.04
CA LEU A 149 -10.94 12.30 -9.20
C LEU A 149 -12.19 13.14 -8.90
N ILE A 150 -13.13 12.62 -8.10
CA ILE A 150 -14.32 13.37 -7.66
C ILE A 150 -13.96 14.65 -6.88
N ASN A 151 -12.83 14.66 -6.19
CA ASN A 151 -12.38 15.81 -5.43
C ASN A 151 -11.58 16.84 -6.25
N ILE A 152 -11.35 16.58 -7.55
CA ILE A 152 -10.71 17.54 -8.44
C ILE A 152 -11.78 18.52 -8.95
N PRO A 153 -11.65 19.84 -8.73
CA PRO A 153 -12.55 20.83 -9.30
C PRO A 153 -12.65 20.65 -10.82
N ASP A 154 -13.86 20.80 -11.35
CA ASP A 154 -14.17 20.74 -12.80
C ASP A 154 -13.86 19.39 -13.49
N PHE A 155 -13.52 18.34 -12.73
CA PHE A 155 -13.35 17.02 -13.31
C PHE A 155 -14.70 16.38 -13.67
N SER A 156 -14.90 16.13 -14.96
CA SER A 156 -16.08 15.39 -15.42
C SER A 156 -15.82 13.88 -15.31
N LEU A 157 -16.51 13.23 -14.37
CA LEU A 157 -16.41 11.78 -14.17
C LEU A 157 -17.10 11.05 -15.34
N ASN A 158 -16.32 10.66 -16.33
CA ASN A 158 -16.76 9.84 -17.45
C ASN A 158 -15.81 8.65 -17.67
N PRO A 159 -16.23 7.59 -18.37
CA PRO A 159 -15.40 6.39 -18.56
C PRO A 159 -14.05 6.66 -19.25
N ALA A 160 -13.96 7.64 -20.13
CA ALA A 160 -12.72 8.00 -20.82
C ALA A 160 -11.75 8.69 -19.87
N GLY A 161 -12.23 9.64 -19.07
CA GLY A 161 -11.44 10.31 -18.03
C GLY A 161 -10.90 9.33 -16.99
N VAL A 162 -11.74 8.41 -16.50
CA VAL A 162 -11.28 7.39 -15.55
C VAL A 162 -10.25 6.44 -16.17
N ARG A 163 -10.44 6.05 -17.44
CA ARG A 163 -9.45 5.20 -18.15
C ARG A 163 -8.09 5.85 -18.26
N ALA A 164 -8.02 7.15 -18.49
CA ALA A 164 -6.75 7.88 -18.58
C ALA A 164 -5.89 7.80 -17.28
N PHE A 165 -6.53 7.56 -16.13
CA PHE A 165 -5.85 7.40 -14.84
C PHE A 165 -5.67 5.93 -14.41
N CYS A 166 -6.17 4.98 -15.18
CA CYS A 166 -6.28 3.57 -14.78
C CYS A 166 -5.60 2.59 -15.75
N MET A 167 -4.70 3.07 -16.61
CA MET A 167 -3.96 2.18 -17.51
C MET A 167 -3.02 1.25 -16.76
#